data_72be535d1bfe3179657861581b44218f
#
_entry.id   72be535d1bfe3179657861581b44218f
#
_cell.length_a   1.000
_cell.length_b   1.000
_cell.length_c   1.000
_cell.angle_alpha   90.00
_cell.angle_beta   90.00
_cell.angle_gamma   90.00
#
_symmetry.space_group_name_H-M   'P 1'
#
loop_
_entity.id
_entity.type
_entity.pdbx_description
1 polymer ?
#
loop_
_entity_poly.entity_id
_entity_poly.type
_entity_poly.pdbx_seq_one_letter_code
_entity_poly.pdbx_strand_id
1 'polypeptide(L)'
;MMMIYGMMPFMRQTLPYGDMQQNIDYRWPTNSLFGQRPSAQFIGPGDEKITLSGELRPEITGGSVSLMTVRLMADEGMAWPLIGGSGMIYGMYVIESISNTFSEFYPNGTASKIMFTLSLKRVDESLTSMFGDLKKQADGLISGTANLPGQLTSAIDGVKSAAGSLISTAGGLLG
;
A
#
# COMPACT_ATOMS: atom_id res chain seq x y z
N MET A 1 -5.87 13.89 -2.73
CA MET A 1 -5.20 12.59 -2.59
C MET A 1 -5.91 11.86 -1.48
N MET A 2 -6.44 10.67 -1.74
CA MET A 2 -7.24 9.94 -0.75
C MET A 2 -6.37 8.98 0.07
N MET A 3 -5.42 8.28 -0.59
CA MET A 3 -4.52 7.30 0.02
C MET A 3 -3.38 6.98 -0.93
N ILE A 4 -2.26 6.50 -0.42
CA ILE A 4 -1.16 5.93 -1.22
C ILE A 4 -0.93 4.49 -0.74
N TYR A 5 -0.83 3.57 -1.69
CA TYR A 5 -0.38 2.22 -1.46
C TYR A 5 0.87 1.96 -2.31
N GLY A 6 2.02 1.91 -1.64
CA GLY A 6 3.30 1.82 -2.32
C GLY A 6 3.52 2.95 -3.33
N MET A 7 3.59 2.60 -4.60
CA MET A 7 3.75 3.54 -5.72
C MET A 7 2.42 3.97 -6.35
N MET A 8 1.29 3.40 -5.92
CA MET A 8 -0.03 3.68 -6.48
C MET A 8 -0.80 4.69 -5.63
N PRO A 9 -1.02 5.91 -6.12
CA PRO A 9 -1.89 6.88 -5.45
C PRO A 9 -3.36 6.57 -5.75
N PHE A 10 -4.16 6.43 -4.70
CA PHE A 10 -5.62 6.36 -4.79
C PHE A 10 -6.18 7.78 -4.83
N MET A 11 -6.65 8.18 -5.99
CA MET A 11 -7.26 9.49 -6.24
C MET A 11 -8.55 9.32 -7.04
N ARG A 12 -9.35 10.38 -7.10
CA ARG A 12 -10.57 10.40 -7.93
C ARG A 12 -10.31 10.09 -9.41
N GLN A 13 -9.11 10.39 -9.89
CA GLN A 13 -8.70 10.22 -11.29
C GLN A 13 -8.04 8.87 -11.58
N THR A 14 -7.57 8.15 -10.56
CA THR A 14 -6.88 6.86 -10.73
C THR A 14 -7.74 5.69 -10.26
N LEU A 15 -7.87 5.53 -8.97
CA LEU A 15 -8.63 4.45 -8.33
C LEU A 15 -9.43 5.03 -7.14
N PRO A 16 -10.60 5.64 -7.39
CA PRO A 16 -11.41 6.18 -6.31
C PRO A 16 -12.05 5.04 -5.53
N TYR A 17 -11.79 4.96 -4.22
CA TYR A 17 -12.56 4.10 -3.34
C TYR A 17 -13.68 4.93 -2.68
N GLY A 18 -14.85 4.31 -2.56
CA GLY A 18 -16.02 4.90 -1.88
C GLY A 18 -16.05 4.51 -0.41
N ASP A 19 -15.66 3.27 -0.13
CA ASP A 19 -15.72 2.69 1.20
C ASP A 19 -14.36 2.08 1.58
N MET A 20 -14.03 2.22 2.87
CA MET A 20 -12.89 1.59 3.51
C MET A 20 -13.35 0.92 4.78
N GLN A 21 -13.17 -0.39 4.87
CA GLN A 21 -13.45 -1.18 6.06
C GLN A 21 -12.14 -1.70 6.63
N GLN A 22 -11.89 -1.40 7.90
CA GLN A 22 -10.76 -1.94 8.65
C GLN A 22 -11.27 -2.94 9.67
N ASN A 23 -10.71 -4.14 9.67
CA ASN A 23 -10.99 -5.20 10.62
C ASN A 23 -9.70 -5.56 11.34
N ILE A 24 -9.73 -5.49 12.67
CA ILE A 24 -8.59 -5.79 13.53
C ILE A 24 -9.02 -6.89 14.50
N ASP A 25 -8.37 -8.05 14.42
CA ASP A 25 -8.64 -9.16 15.31
C ASP A 25 -7.66 -9.15 16.50
N TYR A 26 -8.16 -9.56 17.67
CA TYR A 26 -7.36 -9.71 18.88
C TYR A 26 -7.44 -11.14 19.39
N ARG A 27 -6.31 -11.73 19.76
CA ARG A 27 -6.24 -13.13 20.17
C ARG A 27 -6.44 -13.24 21.68
N TRP A 28 -7.60 -13.83 22.08
CA TRP A 28 -7.97 -14.14 23.45
C TRP A 28 -8.27 -15.63 23.58
N PRO A 29 -7.26 -16.51 23.59
CA PRO A 29 -7.52 -17.94 23.88
C PRO A 29 -8.11 -18.09 25.27
N THR A 30 -9.07 -19.00 25.38
CA THR A 30 -9.78 -19.29 26.61
C THR A 30 -9.45 -20.71 27.10
N ASN A 31 -9.13 -20.85 28.37
CA ASN A 31 -9.00 -22.14 29.03
C ASN A 31 -10.29 -22.45 29.78
N SER A 32 -10.90 -23.60 29.47
CA SER A 32 -12.09 -24.07 30.18
C SER A 32 -11.74 -24.53 31.60
N LEU A 33 -12.42 -23.95 32.59
CA LEU A 33 -12.29 -24.32 34.00
C LEU A 33 -13.55 -25.06 34.45
N PHE A 34 -13.41 -26.10 35.27
CA PHE A 34 -14.53 -26.86 35.81
C PHE A 34 -15.31 -25.97 36.81
N GLY A 35 -16.63 -25.80 36.55
CA GLY A 35 -17.53 -25.07 37.44
C GLY A 35 -17.32 -23.56 37.55
N GLN A 36 -16.46 -22.96 36.74
CA GLN A 36 -16.17 -21.53 36.69
C GLN A 36 -16.19 -21.02 35.22
N ARG A 37 -16.28 -19.68 35.07
CA ARG A 37 -16.15 -19.06 33.75
C ARG A 37 -14.78 -19.33 33.17
N PRO A 38 -14.67 -19.57 31.85
CA PRO A 38 -13.39 -19.74 31.19
C PRO A 38 -12.46 -18.55 31.45
N SER A 39 -11.19 -18.83 31.76
CA SER A 39 -10.17 -17.80 31.87
C SER A 39 -9.67 -17.44 30.48
N ALA A 40 -9.72 -16.16 30.13
CA ALA A 40 -9.20 -15.62 28.88
C ALA A 40 -7.85 -14.94 29.11
N GLN A 41 -6.88 -15.21 28.26
CA GLN A 41 -5.56 -14.60 28.31
C GLN A 41 -5.29 -13.84 26.99
N PHE A 42 -4.90 -12.57 27.10
CA PHE A 42 -4.51 -11.79 25.93
C PHE A 42 -3.13 -12.24 25.44
N ILE A 43 -3.04 -12.74 24.21
CA ILE A 43 -1.77 -13.14 23.57
C ILE A 43 -1.19 -12.04 22.71
N GLY A 44 -2.05 -11.15 22.16
CA GLY A 44 -1.60 -10.05 21.30
C GLY A 44 -2.58 -9.74 20.17
N PRO A 45 -2.23 -8.75 19.33
CA PRO A 45 -3.00 -8.46 18.12
C PRO A 45 -2.97 -9.67 17.17
N GLY A 46 -4.07 -9.91 16.50
CA GLY A 46 -4.23 -10.90 15.45
C GLY A 46 -4.01 -10.31 14.06
N ASP A 47 -4.78 -10.81 13.11
CA ASP A 47 -4.72 -10.31 11.73
C ASP A 47 -5.42 -8.94 11.64
N GLU A 48 -4.82 -8.05 10.89
CA GLU A 48 -5.42 -6.77 10.51
C GLU A 48 -5.64 -6.75 9.01
N LYS A 49 -6.88 -6.48 8.60
CA LYS A 49 -7.29 -6.45 7.19
C LYS A 49 -7.97 -5.12 6.88
N ILE A 50 -7.65 -4.58 5.72
CA ILE A 50 -8.33 -3.41 5.17
C ILE A 50 -8.95 -3.82 3.83
N THR A 51 -10.24 -3.55 3.70
CA THR A 51 -10.98 -3.76 2.46
C THR A 51 -11.35 -2.42 1.88
N LEU A 52 -10.92 -2.15 0.67
CA LEU A 52 -11.25 -0.96 -0.10
C LEU A 52 -12.21 -1.36 -1.22
N SER A 53 -13.36 -0.70 -1.30
CA SER A 53 -14.31 -0.89 -2.40
C SER A 53 -14.59 0.42 -3.11
N GLY A 54 -14.74 0.34 -4.42
CA GLY A 54 -14.99 1.53 -5.23
C GLY A 54 -15.52 1.21 -6.61
N GLU A 55 -15.87 2.28 -7.31
CA GLU A 55 -16.38 2.23 -8.68
C GLU A 55 -15.46 3.01 -9.61
N LEU A 56 -15.09 2.39 -10.70
CA LEU A 56 -14.33 2.97 -11.79
C LEU A 56 -15.19 3.18 -13.02
N ARG A 57 -15.06 4.35 -13.63
CA ARG A 57 -15.58 4.64 -14.94
C ARG A 57 -14.42 4.93 -15.88
N PRO A 58 -14.07 4.02 -16.79
CA PRO A 58 -12.89 4.16 -17.66
C PRO A 58 -12.81 5.47 -18.46
N GLU A 59 -13.95 6.09 -18.72
CA GLU A 59 -14.03 7.36 -19.43
C GLU A 59 -13.57 8.58 -18.60
N ILE A 60 -13.70 8.51 -17.27
CA ILE A 60 -13.46 9.63 -16.36
C ILE A 60 -12.25 9.38 -15.48
N THR A 61 -12.05 8.12 -15.09
CA THR A 61 -10.96 7.69 -14.23
C THR A 61 -10.00 6.82 -15.03
N GLY A 62 -8.71 6.79 -14.70
CA GLY A 62 -7.66 6.04 -15.43
C GLY A 62 -7.92 4.54 -15.69
N GLY A 63 -9.10 4.06 -15.37
CA GLY A 63 -9.75 2.83 -15.79
C GLY A 63 -8.93 1.57 -15.58
N SER A 64 -8.84 0.78 -16.65
CA SER A 64 -8.20 -0.55 -16.64
C SER A 64 -6.70 -0.50 -16.32
N VAL A 65 -6.01 0.59 -16.66
CA VAL A 65 -4.56 0.75 -16.41
C VAL A 65 -4.26 0.77 -14.91
N SER A 66 -5.06 1.50 -14.12
CA SER A 66 -4.88 1.56 -12.67
C SER A 66 -5.10 0.20 -12.01
N LEU A 67 -6.12 -0.56 -12.45
CA LEU A 67 -6.35 -1.93 -11.96
C LEU A 67 -5.22 -2.88 -12.37
N MET A 68 -4.69 -2.74 -13.58
CA MET A 68 -3.56 -3.53 -14.04
C MET A 68 -2.30 -3.26 -13.19
N THR A 69 -2.04 -2.00 -12.84
CA THR A 69 -0.91 -1.65 -11.97
C THR A 69 -1.06 -2.29 -10.59
N VAL A 70 -2.25 -2.22 -9.98
CA VAL A 70 -2.51 -2.87 -8.68
C VAL A 70 -2.33 -4.38 -8.78
N ARG A 71 -2.76 -5.00 -9.89
CA ARG A 71 -2.56 -6.43 -10.14
C ARG A 71 -1.08 -6.79 -10.25
N LEU A 72 -0.29 -6.02 -10.98
CA LEU A 72 1.16 -6.23 -11.08
C LEU A 72 1.83 -6.15 -9.71
N MET A 73 1.45 -5.17 -8.88
CA MET A 73 1.95 -5.06 -7.50
C MET A 73 1.55 -6.29 -6.64
N ALA A 74 0.37 -6.86 -6.89
CA ALA A 74 -0.06 -8.08 -6.20
C ALA A 74 0.74 -9.30 -6.66
N ASP A 75 1.02 -9.41 -7.97
CA ASP A 75 1.77 -10.51 -8.57
C ASP A 75 3.26 -10.49 -8.11
N GLU A 76 3.80 -9.32 -7.78
CA GLU A 76 5.13 -9.19 -7.17
C GLU A 76 5.19 -9.78 -5.75
N GLY A 77 4.06 -9.89 -5.06
CA GLY A 77 3.97 -10.47 -3.72
C GLY A 77 4.72 -9.69 -2.63
N MET A 78 5.03 -8.43 -2.87
CA MET A 78 5.74 -7.57 -1.92
C MET A 78 4.78 -6.84 -1.00
N ALA A 79 5.27 -6.54 0.22
CA ALA A 79 4.57 -5.66 1.14
C ALA A 79 4.83 -4.19 0.79
N TRP A 80 3.76 -3.40 0.74
CA TRP A 80 3.83 -1.98 0.42
C TRP A 80 3.28 -1.12 1.55
N PRO A 81 3.84 0.06 1.78
CA PRO A 81 3.33 0.97 2.79
C PRO A 81 1.96 1.51 2.39
N LEU A 82 1.05 1.54 3.35
CA LEU A 82 -0.26 2.17 3.20
C LEU A 82 -0.29 3.48 3.96
N ILE A 83 -0.46 4.58 3.25
CA ILE A 83 -0.44 5.94 3.79
C ILE A 83 -1.75 6.63 3.46
N GLY A 84 -2.48 7.05 4.48
CA GLY A 84 -3.72 7.81 4.32
C GLY A 84 -3.49 9.23 3.79
N GLY A 85 -4.50 9.82 3.19
CA GLY A 85 -4.44 11.18 2.66
C GLY A 85 -4.19 12.27 3.71
N SER A 86 -4.43 11.96 4.98
CA SER A 86 -4.08 12.81 6.14
C SER A 86 -2.61 12.72 6.56
N GLY A 87 -1.81 11.85 5.90
CA GLY A 87 -0.44 11.56 6.29
C GLY A 87 -0.30 10.44 7.33
N MET A 88 -1.40 9.83 7.77
CA MET A 88 -1.35 8.70 8.69
C MET A 88 -0.77 7.47 7.99
N ILE A 89 0.25 6.87 8.59
CA ILE A 89 0.86 5.62 8.12
C ILE A 89 0.13 4.47 8.82
N TYR A 90 -0.57 3.65 8.04
CA TYR A 90 -1.26 2.45 8.55
C TYR A 90 -0.29 1.29 8.79
N GLY A 91 0.81 1.22 8.05
CA GLY A 91 1.81 0.15 8.13
C GLY A 91 2.07 -0.49 6.78
N MET A 92 2.66 -1.69 6.82
CA MET A 92 2.95 -2.48 5.63
C MET A 92 1.82 -3.47 5.36
N TYR A 93 1.35 -3.48 4.14
CA TYR A 93 0.25 -4.35 3.70
C TYR A 93 0.63 -5.11 2.44
N VAL A 94 0.13 -6.33 2.33
CA VAL A 94 0.15 -7.12 1.10
C VAL A 94 -1.26 -7.20 0.53
N ILE A 95 -1.37 -7.35 -0.78
CA ILE A 95 -2.65 -7.58 -1.43
C ILE A 95 -3.01 -9.06 -1.26
N GLU A 96 -4.09 -9.34 -0.53
CA GLU A 96 -4.61 -10.68 -0.31
C GLU A 96 -5.52 -11.11 -1.47
N SER A 97 -6.39 -10.20 -1.93
CA SER A 97 -7.30 -10.48 -3.04
C SER A 97 -7.74 -9.21 -3.77
N ILE A 98 -8.02 -9.37 -5.06
CA ILE A 98 -8.59 -8.35 -5.92
C ILE A 98 -9.82 -8.95 -6.59
N SER A 99 -10.98 -8.34 -6.41
CA SER A 99 -12.24 -8.71 -7.08
C SER A 99 -12.69 -7.56 -7.95
N ASN A 100 -12.96 -7.84 -9.22
CA ASN A 100 -13.43 -6.87 -10.19
C ASN A 100 -14.74 -7.37 -10.80
N THR A 101 -15.78 -6.52 -10.78
CA THR A 101 -17.05 -6.78 -11.44
C THR A 101 -17.24 -5.77 -12.55
N PHE A 102 -17.34 -6.26 -13.78
CA PHE A 102 -17.54 -5.46 -14.97
C PHE A 102 -19.03 -5.38 -15.29
N SER A 103 -19.55 -4.19 -15.53
CA SER A 103 -20.95 -3.95 -15.85
C SER A 103 -21.11 -2.83 -16.88
N GLU A 104 -22.31 -2.69 -17.42
CA GLU A 104 -22.64 -1.66 -18.41
C GLU A 104 -21.69 -1.71 -19.63
N PHE A 105 -21.79 -2.78 -20.40
CA PHE A 105 -20.94 -2.98 -21.58
C PHE A 105 -21.42 -2.15 -22.77
N TYR A 106 -20.49 -1.52 -23.46
CA TYR A 106 -20.72 -0.90 -24.77
C TYR A 106 -20.83 -1.97 -25.88
N PRO A 107 -21.37 -1.60 -27.06
CA PRO A 107 -21.44 -2.52 -28.21
C PRO A 107 -20.08 -3.05 -28.68
N ASN A 108 -18.98 -2.37 -28.33
CA ASN A 108 -17.61 -2.78 -28.61
C ASN A 108 -17.05 -3.78 -27.56
N GLY A 109 -17.84 -4.20 -26.56
CA GLY A 109 -17.44 -5.12 -25.53
C GLY A 109 -16.64 -4.50 -24.38
N THR A 110 -16.42 -3.18 -24.37
CA THR A 110 -15.75 -2.48 -23.28
C THR A 110 -16.72 -2.21 -22.14
N ALA A 111 -16.34 -2.47 -20.88
CA ALA A 111 -17.16 -2.15 -19.74
C ALA A 111 -17.12 -0.65 -19.44
N SER A 112 -18.28 -0.03 -19.30
CA SER A 112 -18.43 1.38 -18.89
C SER A 112 -18.28 1.57 -17.39
N LYS A 113 -18.60 0.52 -16.62
CA LYS A 113 -18.55 0.53 -15.17
C LYS A 113 -17.80 -0.69 -14.65
N ILE A 114 -16.83 -0.45 -13.77
CA ILE A 114 -16.05 -1.49 -13.09
C ILE A 114 -16.15 -1.24 -11.59
N MET A 115 -16.74 -2.18 -10.87
CA MET A 115 -16.67 -2.19 -9.41
C MET A 115 -15.49 -3.04 -8.99
N PHE A 116 -14.66 -2.51 -8.08
CA PHE A 116 -13.52 -3.25 -7.55
C PHE A 116 -13.60 -3.38 -6.03
N THR A 117 -13.08 -4.47 -5.52
CA THR A 117 -12.85 -4.70 -4.10
C THR A 117 -11.44 -5.21 -3.93
N LEU A 118 -10.66 -4.49 -3.13
CA LEU A 118 -9.27 -4.80 -2.82
C LEU A 118 -9.14 -5.15 -1.35
N SER A 119 -8.71 -6.36 -1.04
CA SER A 119 -8.43 -6.80 0.33
C SER A 119 -6.93 -6.76 0.59
N LEU A 120 -6.55 -5.99 1.59
CA LEU A 120 -5.19 -5.80 2.05
C LEU A 120 -5.04 -6.46 3.41
N LYS A 121 -3.96 -7.20 3.62
CA LYS A 121 -3.59 -7.80 4.90
C LYS A 121 -2.32 -7.17 5.41
N ARG A 122 -2.32 -6.76 6.69
CA ARG A 122 -1.14 -6.22 7.34
C ARG A 122 -0.10 -7.31 7.55
N VAL A 123 1.16 -6.97 7.31
CA VAL A 123 2.33 -7.79 7.62
C VAL A 123 3.21 -7.04 8.61
N ASP A 124 3.74 -7.78 9.60
CA ASP A 124 4.60 -7.22 10.64
C ASP A 124 6.04 -7.05 10.12
N GLU A 125 6.19 -6.14 9.15
CA GLU A 125 7.50 -5.62 8.82
C GLU A 125 7.77 -4.38 9.65
N SER A 126 8.92 -4.36 10.35
CA SER A 126 9.32 -3.17 11.10
C SER A 126 9.50 -1.98 10.15
N LEU A 127 9.12 -0.79 10.57
CA LEU A 127 9.35 0.45 9.80
C LEU A 127 10.83 0.59 9.38
N THR A 128 11.74 0.02 10.14
CA THR A 128 13.19 0.01 9.85
C THR A 128 13.52 -0.83 8.63
N SER A 129 12.88 -2.00 8.42
CA SER A 129 13.05 -2.79 7.20
C SER A 129 12.44 -2.08 5.98
N MET A 130 11.30 -1.42 6.15
CA MET A 130 10.65 -0.61 5.12
C MET A 130 11.60 0.48 4.59
N PHE A 131 12.20 1.27 5.48
CA PHE A 131 13.16 2.30 5.06
C PHE A 131 14.45 1.70 4.51
N GLY A 132 14.87 0.52 4.99
CA GLY A 132 16.03 -0.22 4.47
C GLY A 132 15.83 -0.69 3.03
N ASP A 133 14.64 -1.18 2.69
CA ASP A 133 14.35 -1.66 1.34
C ASP A 133 14.11 -0.51 0.35
N LEU A 134 13.48 0.57 0.78
CA LEU A 134 13.39 1.80 -0.03
C LEU A 134 14.77 2.37 -0.33
N LYS A 135 15.69 2.31 0.63
CA LYS A 135 17.08 2.74 0.44
C LYS A 135 17.82 1.84 -0.55
N LYS A 136 17.66 0.50 -0.44
CA LYS A 136 18.25 -0.46 -1.39
C LYS A 136 17.72 -0.28 -2.81
N GLN A 137 16.43 -0.03 -2.96
CA GLN A 137 15.80 0.24 -4.26
C GLN A 137 16.32 1.57 -4.85
N ALA A 138 16.41 2.62 -4.03
CA ALA A 138 17.00 3.89 -4.46
C ALA A 138 18.47 3.74 -4.84
N ASP A 139 19.27 3.02 -4.06
CA ASP A 139 20.67 2.74 -4.36
C ASP A 139 20.83 1.85 -5.62
N GLY A 140 19.91 0.91 -5.84
CA GLY A 140 19.85 0.08 -7.05
C GLY A 140 19.53 0.90 -8.32
N LEU A 141 18.61 1.85 -8.22
CA LEU A 141 18.30 2.78 -9.32
C LEU A 141 19.47 3.71 -9.61
N ILE A 142 20.16 4.20 -8.58
CA ILE A 142 21.32 5.08 -8.71
C ILE A 142 22.53 4.32 -9.29
N SER A 143 22.76 3.09 -8.89
CA SER A 143 23.85 2.26 -9.44
C SER A 143 23.57 1.78 -10.87
N GLY A 144 22.32 1.57 -11.25
CA GLY A 144 21.91 1.26 -12.62
C GLY A 144 22.08 2.43 -13.60
N THR A 145 22.15 3.66 -13.09
CA THR A 145 22.34 4.87 -13.91
C THR A 145 23.81 5.26 -14.14
N ALA A 146 24.76 4.47 -13.63
CA ALA A 146 26.21 4.75 -13.79
C ALA A 146 26.70 4.80 -15.26
N ASN A 147 25.86 4.45 -16.24
CA ASN A 147 26.15 4.52 -17.68
C ASN A 147 25.43 5.66 -18.42
N LEU A 148 24.88 6.65 -17.72
CA LEU A 148 24.20 7.78 -18.35
C LEU A 148 25.13 8.98 -18.59
N PRO A 149 24.95 9.77 -19.69
CA PRO A 149 25.80 10.92 -19.99
C PRO A 149 25.81 11.95 -18.86
N GLY A 150 26.94 12.57 -18.60
CA GLY A 150 27.28 13.41 -17.45
C GLY A 150 26.36 14.58 -17.07
N GLN A 151 25.33 14.90 -17.88
CA GLN A 151 24.35 15.92 -17.53
C GLN A 151 23.25 15.40 -16.58
N LEU A 152 23.05 14.09 -16.51
CA LEU A 152 22.07 13.46 -15.60
C LEU A 152 22.71 13.17 -14.23
N THR A 153 24.01 12.99 -14.15
CA THR A 153 24.72 12.77 -12.87
C THR A 153 24.62 13.97 -11.93
N SER A 154 24.68 15.19 -12.45
CA SER A 154 24.54 16.41 -11.63
C SER A 154 23.11 16.62 -11.07
N ALA A 155 22.07 16.17 -11.78
CA ALA A 155 20.69 16.19 -11.29
C ALA A 155 20.47 15.15 -10.18
N ILE A 156 21.08 13.99 -10.32
CA ILE A 156 21.02 12.88 -9.35
C ILE A 156 21.78 13.24 -8.06
N ASP A 157 22.92 13.91 -8.16
CA ASP A 157 23.68 14.39 -7.00
C ASP A 157 22.91 15.47 -6.21
N GLY A 158 22.12 16.30 -6.90
CA GLY A 158 21.21 17.25 -6.27
C GLY A 158 20.10 16.57 -5.46
N VAL A 159 19.52 15.52 -6.00
CA VAL A 159 18.48 14.72 -5.32
C VAL A 159 19.07 13.94 -4.14
N LYS A 160 20.29 13.41 -4.29
CA LYS A 160 21.00 12.69 -3.23
C LYS A 160 21.36 13.59 -2.05
N SER A 161 21.76 14.83 -2.33
CA SER A 161 22.05 15.86 -1.33
C SER A 161 20.76 16.27 -0.57
N ALA A 162 19.63 16.45 -1.28
CA ALA A 162 18.35 16.77 -0.67
C ALA A 162 17.80 15.63 0.19
N ALA A 163 17.91 14.39 -0.28
CA ALA A 163 17.50 13.20 0.49
C ALA A 163 18.35 12.99 1.74
N GLY A 164 19.67 13.23 1.65
CA GLY A 164 20.59 13.15 2.79
C GLY A 164 20.27 14.17 3.88
N SER A 165 19.87 15.39 3.51
CA SER A 165 19.48 16.43 4.47
C SER A 165 18.16 16.13 5.18
N LEU A 166 17.21 15.51 4.51
CA LEU A 166 15.92 15.10 5.11
C LEU A 166 16.11 13.97 6.13
N ILE A 167 17.01 13.03 5.85
CA ILE A 167 17.32 11.92 6.76
C ILE A 167 18.06 12.43 8.00
N SER A 168 18.97 13.38 7.87
CA SER A 168 19.69 13.97 9.01
C SER A 168 18.77 14.80 9.91
N THR A 169 17.77 15.47 9.34
CA THR A 169 16.76 16.26 10.09
C THR A 169 15.81 15.34 10.85
N ALA A 170 15.42 14.21 10.28
CA ALA A 170 14.56 13.22 10.94
C ALA A 170 15.30 12.49 12.07
N GLY A 171 16.62 12.24 11.92
CA GLY A 171 17.44 11.62 12.97
C GLY A 171 17.70 12.52 14.18
N GLY A 172 17.63 13.86 14.01
CA GLY A 172 17.81 14.83 15.09
C GLY A 172 16.58 15.08 15.96
N LEU A 173 15.41 14.57 15.58
CA LEU A 173 14.15 14.73 16.33
C LEU A 173 13.83 13.57 17.29
N LEU A 174 14.66 12.51 17.29
CA LEU A 174 14.49 11.30 18.10
C LEU A 174 15.63 11.10 19.13
N GLY A 175 16.40 12.13 19.41
CA GLY A 175 17.44 12.16 20.44
C GLY A 175 17.01 12.91 21.68
#